data_b22eb4d00924924f60aaf3d5a1962361
#
_entry.id   b22eb4d00924924f60aaf3d5a1962361
#
_cell.length_a   1.000
_cell.length_b   1.000
_cell.length_c   1.000
_cell.angle_alpha   90.00
_cell.angle_beta   90.00
_cell.angle_gamma   90.00
#
_symmetry.space_group_name_H-M   'P 1'
#
loop_
_entity.id
_entity.type
_entity.pdbx_description
1 polymer ?
#
loop_
_entity_poly.entity_id
_entity_poly.type
_entity_poly.pdbx_seq_one_letter_code
_entity_poly.pdbx_strand_id
1 'polypeptide(L)'
;MTASAIESAVESRPRATRAFSAFEWMVAFRYLRARNAQRSISVIAGFSFLGIVLGVAALIVVMSVMNGFRHDLMEKMIGLNGHMFLQGVETPLTDYVEVAERVGEVPGVTLALPLVEGQAFASSPYGSSGALVRGVRGDDLERLPGVAGHVVQGSLKGFDEGEGVAVGAKLAEHLSLRVGDKVTIIAPHGAETPFGVTPRLKTYTVAAIFQIGMSTFDNTFIFMPLAEAQTFFNLEGQANVIEVYVADPDDIDAMRRKIEPAQRRPMIDTDWRQLNRSFFDVLAVESNVMFAILTLIMLVAALNIISGLIMLVQDKARAIAVLRTMGATRGAVMRIFLITGATIGVVGTGVGLVLGLVVAHNVEAIRRSLAWLTGANLFPSEFYFLSQLPSRVETTDVVAVVALALFLSIAATIYPSWRAARLDPVEALRYE
;
A
#
# COMPACT_ATOMS: atom_id res chain seq x y z
N MET A 1 57.45 -57.41 -30.65
CA MET A 1 56.37 -56.38 -30.64
C MET A 1 56.01 -56.10 -29.18
N THR A 2 56.47 -54.98 -28.73
CA THR A 2 56.77 -54.68 -27.34
C THR A 2 55.52 -54.23 -26.51
N ALA A 3 55.47 -54.65 -25.27
CA ALA A 3 54.48 -54.36 -24.26
C ALA A 3 54.18 -52.85 -24.07
N SER A 4 54.96 -51.96 -24.63
CA SER A 4 54.82 -50.47 -24.58
C SER A 4 53.68 -49.94 -25.44
N ALA A 5 53.14 -50.71 -26.39
CA ALA A 5 52.03 -50.26 -27.26
C ALA A 5 50.63 -50.51 -26.62
N ILE A 6 50.53 -51.30 -25.54
CA ILE A 6 49.28 -51.63 -24.87
C ILE A 6 49.02 -50.65 -23.70
N GLU A 7 50.07 -50.06 -23.13
CA GLU A 7 49.99 -49.15 -22.01
C GLU A 7 49.55 -47.73 -22.40
N SER A 8 49.74 -47.34 -23.67
CA SER A 8 49.25 -46.00 -24.14
C SER A 8 47.77 -45.93 -24.56
N ALA A 9 47.09 -47.08 -24.60
CA ALA A 9 45.65 -47.13 -24.97
C ALA A 9 44.65 -47.04 -23.80
N VAL A 10 45.12 -47.00 -22.54
CA VAL A 10 44.27 -47.09 -21.36
C VAL A 10 44.04 -45.73 -20.67
N GLU A 11 44.69 -44.66 -21.11
CA GLU A 11 44.48 -43.31 -20.48
C GLU A 11 43.73 -42.32 -21.35
N SER A 12 42.68 -42.74 -22.02
CA SER A 12 41.68 -41.78 -22.49
C SER A 12 40.70 -41.48 -21.31
N ARG A 13 41.10 -40.60 -20.40
CA ARG A 13 40.15 -39.98 -19.46
C ARG A 13 38.96 -39.47 -20.26
N PRO A 14 37.71 -39.86 -19.91
CA PRO A 14 36.56 -39.35 -20.62
C PRO A 14 36.59 -37.82 -20.58
N ARG A 15 36.63 -37.18 -21.73
CA ARG A 15 36.59 -35.72 -21.87
C ARG A 15 35.34 -35.26 -21.10
N ALA A 16 35.56 -34.58 -19.99
CA ALA A 16 34.49 -33.99 -19.20
C ALA A 16 33.63 -33.15 -20.15
N THR A 17 32.36 -33.52 -20.30
CA THR A 17 31.41 -32.74 -21.09
C THR A 17 31.42 -31.32 -20.57
N ARG A 18 31.49 -30.33 -21.46
CA ARG A 18 31.41 -28.92 -21.08
C ARG A 18 30.15 -28.72 -20.20
N ALA A 19 30.29 -28.01 -19.06
CA ALA A 19 29.14 -27.68 -18.22
C ALA A 19 28.07 -26.96 -19.03
N PHE A 20 26.80 -27.30 -18.80
CA PHE A 20 25.64 -26.76 -19.54
C PHE A 20 25.66 -27.02 -21.04
N SER A 21 26.13 -28.23 -21.43
CA SER A 21 26.16 -28.66 -22.83
C SER A 21 24.75 -28.79 -23.42
N ALA A 22 24.66 -28.71 -24.77
CA ALA A 22 23.39 -28.88 -25.49
C ALA A 22 22.69 -30.21 -25.15
N PHE A 23 23.47 -31.26 -24.83
CA PHE A 23 22.95 -32.55 -24.38
C PHE A 23 22.18 -32.41 -23.06
N GLU A 24 22.70 -31.68 -22.06
CA GLU A 24 22.07 -31.49 -20.76
C GLU A 24 20.71 -30.75 -20.88
N TRP A 25 20.67 -29.72 -21.73
CA TRP A 25 19.44 -28.98 -22.05
C TRP A 25 18.43 -29.88 -22.79
N MET A 26 18.86 -30.63 -23.77
CA MET A 26 18.01 -31.54 -24.55
C MET A 26 17.34 -32.58 -23.63
N VAL A 27 18.11 -33.18 -22.72
CA VAL A 27 17.58 -34.17 -21.77
C VAL A 27 16.62 -33.53 -20.79
N ALA A 28 16.97 -32.35 -20.25
CA ALA A 28 16.10 -31.61 -19.32
C ALA A 28 14.74 -31.26 -19.95
N PHE A 29 14.72 -30.70 -21.16
CA PHE A 29 13.48 -30.41 -21.88
C PHE A 29 12.69 -31.68 -22.24
N ARG A 30 13.37 -32.77 -22.55
CA ARG A 30 12.71 -34.05 -22.82
C ARG A 30 12.02 -34.60 -21.56
N TYR A 31 12.59 -34.42 -20.36
CA TYR A 31 11.95 -34.81 -19.10
C TYR A 31 10.71 -33.99 -18.80
N LEU A 32 10.69 -32.70 -19.13
CA LEU A 32 9.51 -31.86 -19.01
C LEU A 32 8.40 -32.20 -20.02
N ARG A 33 8.76 -32.65 -21.23
CA ARG A 33 7.84 -32.91 -22.36
C ARG A 33 7.33 -34.34 -22.44
N ALA A 34 7.86 -35.28 -21.65
CA ALA A 34 7.52 -36.72 -21.76
C ALA A 34 6.02 -36.95 -21.53
N ARG A 35 5.30 -37.20 -22.63
CA ARG A 35 3.83 -37.17 -22.74
C ARG A 35 3.17 -38.56 -22.56
N ASN A 36 3.90 -39.65 -22.51
CA ASN A 36 3.33 -41.00 -22.53
C ASN A 36 3.96 -41.90 -21.45
N ALA A 37 3.13 -42.47 -20.63
CA ALA A 37 3.20 -43.67 -19.82
C ALA A 37 2.99 -43.49 -18.27
N GLN A 38 3.16 -42.31 -17.70
CA GLN A 38 2.94 -42.15 -16.24
C GLN A 38 2.19 -40.85 -15.93
N ARG A 39 0.84 -40.96 -15.91
CA ARG A 39 -0.06 -39.83 -15.61
C ARG A 39 0.26 -39.15 -14.25
N SER A 40 0.75 -39.88 -13.27
CA SER A 40 1.00 -39.40 -11.91
C SER A 40 2.09 -38.32 -11.83
N ILE A 41 3.15 -38.42 -12.67
CA ILE A 41 4.32 -37.53 -12.59
C ILE A 41 4.02 -36.17 -13.21
N SER A 42 3.30 -36.18 -14.33
CA SER A 42 2.85 -34.93 -14.98
C SER A 42 1.93 -34.12 -14.05
N VAL A 43 1.17 -34.80 -13.20
CA VAL A 43 0.26 -34.17 -12.22
C VAL A 43 1.05 -33.45 -11.12
N ILE A 44 2.10 -34.08 -10.57
CA ILE A 44 2.88 -33.47 -9.47
C ILE A 44 3.74 -32.32 -9.94
N ALA A 45 4.39 -32.45 -11.10
CA ALA A 45 5.10 -31.33 -11.73
C ALA A 45 4.13 -30.19 -12.05
N GLY A 46 2.90 -30.52 -12.47
CA GLY A 46 1.82 -29.58 -12.68
C GLY A 46 1.40 -28.85 -11.39
N PHE A 47 1.28 -29.57 -10.27
CA PHE A 47 0.98 -28.95 -8.97
C PHE A 47 2.09 -28.03 -8.48
N SER A 48 3.36 -28.42 -8.65
CA SER A 48 4.50 -27.56 -8.32
C SER A 48 4.52 -26.30 -9.18
N PHE A 49 4.28 -26.44 -10.48
CA PHE A 49 4.16 -25.31 -11.42
C PHE A 49 2.99 -24.39 -11.03
N LEU A 50 1.81 -24.95 -10.77
CA LEU A 50 0.62 -24.20 -10.38
C LEU A 50 0.84 -23.47 -9.06
N GLY A 51 1.51 -24.10 -8.10
CA GLY A 51 1.87 -23.48 -6.82
C GLY A 51 2.74 -22.23 -6.98
N ILE A 52 3.72 -22.26 -7.90
CA ILE A 52 4.54 -21.07 -8.21
C ILE A 52 3.70 -20.00 -8.89
N VAL A 53 2.92 -20.38 -9.91
CA VAL A 53 2.06 -19.45 -10.65
C VAL A 53 1.10 -18.72 -9.72
N LEU A 54 0.39 -19.48 -8.88
CA LEU A 54 -0.58 -18.91 -7.94
C LEU A 54 0.11 -18.10 -6.85
N GLY A 55 1.26 -18.56 -6.33
CA GLY A 55 2.02 -17.83 -5.31
C GLY A 55 2.50 -16.48 -5.82
N VAL A 56 3.11 -16.42 -7.00
CA VAL A 56 3.59 -15.17 -7.61
C VAL A 56 2.41 -14.25 -7.97
N ALA A 57 1.36 -14.80 -8.56
CA ALA A 57 0.18 -14.01 -8.91
C ALA A 57 -0.50 -13.42 -7.66
N ALA A 58 -0.70 -14.21 -6.61
CA ALA A 58 -1.29 -13.74 -5.36
C ALA A 58 -0.45 -12.63 -4.71
N LEU A 59 0.89 -12.78 -4.70
CA LEU A 59 1.82 -11.76 -4.21
C LEU A 59 1.63 -10.43 -4.94
N ILE A 60 1.66 -10.45 -6.26
CA ILE A 60 1.52 -9.25 -7.09
C ILE A 60 0.15 -8.59 -6.86
N VAL A 61 -0.92 -9.37 -6.82
CA VAL A 61 -2.28 -8.84 -6.60
C VAL A 61 -2.41 -8.20 -5.23
N VAL A 62 -1.97 -8.90 -4.17
CA VAL A 62 -2.09 -8.40 -2.79
C VAL A 62 -1.27 -7.12 -2.60
N MET A 63 -0.01 -7.10 -3.08
CA MET A 63 0.83 -5.89 -2.99
C MET A 63 0.22 -4.73 -3.78
N SER A 64 -0.29 -4.99 -4.98
CA SER A 64 -0.90 -3.95 -5.81
C SER A 64 -2.17 -3.36 -5.20
N VAL A 65 -3.02 -4.19 -4.59
CA VAL A 65 -4.22 -3.73 -3.88
C VAL A 65 -3.85 -2.94 -2.65
N MET A 66 -2.85 -3.41 -1.87
CA MET A 66 -2.40 -2.72 -0.67
C MET A 66 -1.77 -1.36 -0.99
N ASN A 67 -0.93 -1.28 -2.03
CA ASN A 67 -0.34 -0.01 -2.48
C ASN A 67 -1.41 0.95 -2.98
N GLY A 68 -2.41 0.45 -3.72
CA GLY A 68 -3.57 1.23 -4.15
C GLY A 68 -4.34 1.78 -2.96
N PHE A 69 -4.68 0.94 -2.00
CA PHE A 69 -5.39 1.31 -0.78
C PHE A 69 -4.63 2.37 0.03
N ARG A 70 -3.31 2.17 0.25
CA ARG A 70 -2.46 3.13 0.93
C ARG A 70 -2.44 4.48 0.21
N HIS A 71 -2.30 4.47 -1.10
CA HIS A 71 -2.23 5.69 -1.91
C HIS A 71 -3.55 6.47 -1.86
N ASP A 72 -4.68 5.80 -2.09
CA ASP A 72 -6.01 6.44 -2.06
C ASP A 72 -6.36 6.98 -0.67
N LEU A 73 -5.99 6.26 0.39
CA LEU A 73 -6.18 6.77 1.75
C LEU A 73 -5.31 8.01 2.00
N MET A 74 -4.04 7.97 1.60
CA MET A 74 -3.14 9.14 1.74
C MET A 74 -3.65 10.33 0.95
N GLU A 75 -4.05 10.14 -0.29
CA GLU A 75 -4.59 11.21 -1.14
C GLU A 75 -5.82 11.87 -0.52
N LYS A 76 -6.74 11.06 0.02
CA LYS A 76 -7.92 11.59 0.72
C LYS A 76 -7.57 12.30 2.02
N MET A 77 -6.63 11.77 2.80
CA MET A 77 -6.21 12.39 4.06
C MET A 77 -5.47 13.71 3.83
N ILE A 78 -4.64 13.77 2.81
CA ILE A 78 -3.86 14.95 2.43
C ILE A 78 -4.76 16.00 1.74
N GLY A 79 -5.72 15.58 0.94
CA GLY A 79 -6.54 16.47 0.11
C GLY A 79 -7.42 17.45 0.87
N LEU A 80 -7.63 17.26 2.17
CA LEU A 80 -8.49 18.09 3.02
C LEU A 80 -7.76 18.96 4.01
N ASN A 81 -6.70 18.43 4.61
CA ASN A 81 -5.87 19.15 5.53
C ASN A 81 -4.65 19.66 4.81
N GLY A 82 -4.14 20.82 5.26
CA GLY A 82 -2.83 21.27 4.85
C GLY A 82 -1.76 20.21 5.09
N HIS A 83 -0.71 20.31 4.33
CA HIS A 83 0.41 19.39 4.40
C HIS A 83 1.36 19.73 5.56
N MET A 84 1.28 20.97 6.06
CA MET A 84 2.03 21.45 7.22
C MET A 84 1.17 22.44 8.02
N PHE A 85 1.32 22.39 9.34
CA PHE A 85 0.64 23.24 10.30
C PHE A 85 1.68 23.98 11.10
N LEU A 86 1.64 25.31 11.04
CA LEU A 86 2.56 26.20 11.72
C LEU A 86 1.85 26.80 12.91
N GLN A 87 2.39 26.59 14.12
CA GLN A 87 1.81 27.11 15.38
C GLN A 87 2.84 27.97 16.12
N GLY A 88 2.42 29.04 16.73
CA GLY A 88 3.29 29.87 17.56
C GLY A 88 3.73 29.13 18.85
N VAL A 89 5.01 29.27 19.23
CA VAL A 89 5.56 28.55 20.40
C VAL A 89 5.28 29.28 21.70
N GLU A 90 5.67 30.53 21.83
CA GLU A 90 5.62 31.27 23.12
C GLU A 90 4.73 32.49 23.09
N THR A 91 4.46 33.00 21.91
CA THR A 91 3.70 34.23 21.72
C THR A 91 2.51 34.02 20.82
N PRO A 92 1.37 34.65 21.10
CA PRO A 92 0.22 34.61 20.20
C PRO A 92 0.58 35.01 18.78
N LEU A 93 -0.04 34.38 17.80
CA LEU A 93 0.19 34.64 16.39
C LEU A 93 -0.68 35.82 15.94
N THR A 94 -0.26 37.05 16.31
CA THR A 94 -0.94 38.30 15.96
C THR A 94 -0.55 38.80 14.57
N ASP A 95 0.64 38.44 14.11
CA ASP A 95 1.20 38.72 12.79
C ASP A 95 0.87 37.65 11.74
N TYR A 96 -0.23 36.93 11.96
CA TYR A 96 -0.59 35.74 11.16
C TYR A 96 -0.78 36.05 9.66
N VAL A 97 -1.24 37.24 9.31
CA VAL A 97 -1.45 37.64 7.91
C VAL A 97 -0.10 37.74 7.20
N GLU A 98 0.85 38.50 7.79
CA GLU A 98 2.18 38.70 7.21
C GLU A 98 3.00 37.42 7.16
N VAL A 99 2.84 36.53 8.17
CA VAL A 99 3.50 35.20 8.16
C VAL A 99 2.92 34.34 7.06
N ALA A 100 1.59 34.28 6.93
CA ALA A 100 0.93 33.50 5.89
C ALA A 100 1.29 33.97 4.47
N GLU A 101 1.37 35.30 4.27
CA GLU A 101 1.79 35.87 2.98
C GLU A 101 3.24 35.47 2.64
N ARG A 102 4.20 35.67 3.57
CA ARG A 102 5.61 35.29 3.35
C ARG A 102 5.78 33.79 3.11
N VAL A 103 5.03 32.95 3.83
CA VAL A 103 5.07 31.50 3.62
C VAL A 103 4.43 31.14 2.27
N GLY A 104 3.35 31.84 1.89
CA GLY A 104 2.70 31.65 0.59
C GLY A 104 3.57 31.99 -0.62
N GLU A 105 4.55 32.91 -0.45
CA GLU A 105 5.51 33.27 -1.49
C GLU A 105 6.65 32.26 -1.68
N VAL A 106 6.79 31.28 -0.78
CA VAL A 106 7.85 30.26 -0.87
C VAL A 106 7.60 29.35 -2.08
N PRO A 107 8.58 29.20 -3.00
CA PRO A 107 8.43 28.35 -4.18
C PRO A 107 8.09 26.90 -3.80
N GLY A 108 6.94 26.41 -4.29
CA GLY A 108 6.39 25.10 -3.97
C GLY A 108 5.24 25.11 -2.96
N VAL A 109 4.96 26.24 -2.30
CA VAL A 109 3.74 26.46 -1.55
C VAL A 109 2.63 26.87 -2.50
N THR A 110 1.47 26.22 -2.41
CA THR A 110 0.29 26.50 -3.25
C THR A 110 -0.73 27.36 -2.52
N LEU A 111 -0.81 27.21 -1.19
CA LEU A 111 -1.71 27.99 -0.35
C LEU A 111 -1.16 28.02 1.09
N ALA A 112 -1.25 29.16 1.74
CA ALA A 112 -0.99 29.30 3.17
C ALA A 112 -2.14 30.13 3.77
N LEU A 113 -2.91 29.53 4.66
CA LEU A 113 -4.06 30.19 5.25
C LEU A 113 -4.00 30.18 6.77
N PRO A 114 -4.15 31.36 7.37
CA PRO A 114 -4.30 31.49 8.81
C PRO A 114 -5.71 31.08 9.20
N LEU A 115 -5.83 30.32 10.29
CA LEU A 115 -7.12 29.89 10.82
C LEU A 115 -7.10 29.85 12.35
N VAL A 116 -8.29 29.86 12.92
CA VAL A 116 -8.52 29.55 14.33
C VAL A 116 -9.18 28.18 14.39
N GLU A 117 -8.51 27.24 15.03
CA GLU A 117 -9.05 25.89 15.23
C GLU A 117 -9.31 25.66 16.72
N GLY A 118 -10.50 25.13 17.02
CA GLY A 118 -10.86 24.81 18.39
C GLY A 118 -11.86 23.65 18.48
N GLN A 119 -11.72 22.85 19.55
CA GLN A 119 -12.64 21.77 19.84
C GLN A 119 -13.90 22.34 20.55
N ALA A 120 -15.07 21.88 20.12
CA ALA A 120 -16.34 22.27 20.62
C ALA A 120 -17.34 21.11 20.58
N PHE A 121 -18.50 21.30 21.19
CA PHE A 121 -19.66 20.46 20.98
C PHE A 121 -20.69 21.22 20.13
N ALA A 122 -21.20 20.54 19.10
CA ALA A 122 -22.35 21.03 18.35
C ALA A 122 -23.61 20.37 18.87
N SER A 123 -24.62 21.16 19.14
CA SER A 123 -25.91 20.70 19.73
C SER A 123 -27.09 21.24 18.96
N SER A 124 -28.08 20.40 18.76
CA SER A 124 -29.41 20.71 18.25
C SER A 124 -30.49 20.18 19.19
N PRO A 125 -31.79 20.46 18.98
CA PRO A 125 -32.85 19.85 19.75
C PRO A 125 -32.91 18.31 19.64
N TYR A 126 -32.25 17.74 18.68
CA TYR A 126 -32.31 16.30 18.37
C TYR A 126 -31.09 15.52 18.82
N GLY A 127 -29.95 16.18 19.10
CA GLY A 127 -28.72 15.52 19.51
C GLY A 127 -27.55 16.45 19.74
N SER A 128 -26.44 15.88 20.17
CA SER A 128 -25.17 16.59 20.34
C SER A 128 -23.99 15.70 19.85
N SER A 129 -22.97 16.34 19.33
CA SER A 129 -21.75 15.67 18.85
C SER A 129 -20.53 16.53 19.11
N GLY A 130 -19.37 15.90 19.31
CA GLY A 130 -18.10 16.62 19.27
C GLY A 130 -17.86 17.20 17.87
N ALA A 131 -17.32 18.41 17.82
CA ALA A 131 -17.01 19.10 16.59
C ALA A 131 -15.65 19.78 16.66
N LEU A 132 -14.96 19.84 15.53
CA LEU A 132 -13.78 20.66 15.32
C LEU A 132 -14.18 21.90 14.52
N VAL A 133 -14.14 23.05 15.20
CA VAL A 133 -14.55 24.30 14.60
C VAL A 133 -13.33 25.00 14.02
N ARG A 134 -13.42 25.38 12.75
CA ARG A 134 -12.38 26.11 12.01
C ARG A 134 -12.89 27.48 11.58
N GLY A 135 -12.30 28.52 12.12
CA GLY A 135 -12.51 29.89 11.69
C GLY A 135 -11.60 30.22 10.54
N VAL A 136 -12.17 30.50 9.39
CA VAL A 136 -11.43 30.83 8.16
C VAL A 136 -12.05 32.03 7.45
N ARG A 137 -11.30 32.76 6.63
CA ARG A 137 -11.85 33.85 5.80
C ARG A 137 -12.68 33.21 4.67
N GLY A 138 -13.76 33.85 4.28
CA GLY A 138 -14.63 33.36 3.21
C GLY A 138 -13.90 33.10 1.90
N ASP A 139 -13.02 34.02 1.48
CA ASP A 139 -12.19 33.89 0.29
C ASP A 139 -11.25 32.68 0.34
N ASP A 140 -10.71 32.36 1.53
CA ASP A 140 -9.85 31.19 1.73
C ASP A 140 -10.65 29.90 1.74
N LEU A 141 -11.89 29.92 2.31
CA LEU A 141 -12.78 28.78 2.32
C LEU A 141 -13.21 28.36 0.91
N GLU A 142 -13.43 29.35 0.01
CA GLU A 142 -13.73 29.09 -1.41
C GLU A 142 -12.53 28.52 -2.20
N ARG A 143 -11.31 28.70 -1.68
CA ARG A 143 -10.06 28.17 -2.26
C ARG A 143 -9.63 26.83 -1.65
N LEU A 144 -10.25 26.43 -0.53
CA LEU A 144 -9.88 25.23 0.19
C LEU A 144 -10.24 23.98 -0.64
N PRO A 145 -9.27 23.12 -1.04
CA PRO A 145 -9.52 22.03 -1.99
C PRO A 145 -10.63 21.06 -1.55
N GLY A 146 -10.79 20.88 -0.25
CA GLY A 146 -11.78 19.96 0.30
C GLY A 146 -13.20 20.52 0.40
N VAL A 147 -13.39 21.85 0.39
CA VAL A 147 -14.68 22.51 0.56
C VAL A 147 -15.16 23.14 -0.73
N ALA A 148 -14.23 23.74 -1.48
CA ALA A 148 -14.51 24.33 -2.78
C ALA A 148 -15.14 23.29 -3.74
N GLY A 149 -16.34 23.56 -4.20
CA GLY A 149 -17.06 22.63 -5.10
C GLY A 149 -17.74 21.43 -4.43
N HIS A 150 -17.63 21.26 -3.12
CA HIS A 150 -18.24 20.17 -2.37
C HIS A 150 -19.42 20.61 -1.47
N VAL A 151 -19.95 21.81 -1.67
CA VAL A 151 -21.18 22.28 -1.02
C VAL A 151 -22.37 21.56 -1.66
N VAL A 152 -23.11 20.80 -0.82
CA VAL A 152 -24.27 20.01 -1.25
C VAL A 152 -25.55 20.82 -1.10
N GLN A 153 -25.65 21.66 -0.07
CA GLN A 153 -26.81 22.49 0.22
C GLN A 153 -26.36 23.86 0.72
N GLY A 154 -27.11 24.91 0.37
CA GLY A 154 -26.81 26.28 0.80
C GLY A 154 -25.75 26.97 -0.04
N SER A 155 -25.11 28.00 0.49
CA SER A 155 -24.09 28.80 -0.20
C SER A 155 -23.07 29.38 0.78
N LEU A 156 -21.82 29.51 0.36
CA LEU A 156 -20.75 30.20 1.10
C LEU A 156 -20.63 31.68 0.73
N LYS A 157 -21.46 32.18 -0.21
CA LYS A 157 -21.45 33.60 -0.58
C LYS A 157 -21.87 34.47 0.58
N GLY A 158 -21.08 35.49 0.89
CA GLY A 158 -21.31 36.38 2.03
C GLY A 158 -21.02 35.72 3.40
N PHE A 159 -20.19 34.69 3.38
CA PHE A 159 -19.82 33.93 4.60
C PHE A 159 -19.23 34.81 5.70
N ASP A 160 -18.37 35.78 5.36
CA ASP A 160 -17.74 36.66 6.33
C ASP A 160 -18.66 37.76 6.85
N GLU A 161 -19.78 38.05 6.16
CA GLU A 161 -20.74 39.08 6.53
C GLU A 161 -21.86 38.58 7.46
N GLY A 162 -21.96 37.25 7.64
CA GLY A 162 -23.04 36.61 8.38
C GLY A 162 -22.59 35.83 9.60
N GLU A 163 -23.54 35.56 10.51
CA GLU A 163 -23.36 34.62 11.62
C GLU A 163 -23.65 33.17 11.19
N GLY A 164 -23.41 32.85 9.90
CA GLY A 164 -23.65 31.51 9.33
C GLY A 164 -22.45 30.59 9.52
N VAL A 165 -22.73 29.31 9.68
CA VAL A 165 -21.69 28.24 9.71
C VAL A 165 -21.92 27.23 8.62
N ALA A 166 -20.81 26.66 8.11
CA ALA A 166 -20.88 25.52 7.20
C ALA A 166 -20.62 24.24 7.98
N VAL A 167 -21.49 23.24 7.83
CA VAL A 167 -21.50 22.01 8.62
C VAL A 167 -21.28 20.81 7.70
N GLY A 168 -20.47 19.84 8.14
CA GLY A 168 -20.28 18.59 7.41
C GLY A 168 -21.58 17.78 7.30
N ALA A 169 -21.80 17.14 6.17
CA ALA A 169 -23.07 16.49 5.84
C ALA A 169 -23.48 15.40 6.84
N LYS A 170 -22.56 14.60 7.33
CA LYS A 170 -22.85 13.56 8.32
C LYS A 170 -23.12 14.14 9.71
N LEU A 171 -22.45 15.23 10.07
CA LEU A 171 -22.73 15.94 11.30
C LEU A 171 -24.13 16.58 11.24
N ALA A 172 -24.48 17.19 10.10
CA ALA A 172 -25.82 17.75 9.87
C ALA A 172 -26.90 16.65 9.92
N GLU A 173 -26.66 15.49 9.32
CA GLU A 173 -27.56 14.34 9.41
C GLU A 173 -27.73 13.84 10.85
N HIS A 174 -26.63 13.65 11.58
CA HIS A 174 -26.63 13.20 12.99
C HIS A 174 -27.39 14.16 13.90
N LEU A 175 -27.25 15.47 13.67
CA LEU A 175 -27.93 16.51 14.43
C LEU A 175 -29.31 16.89 13.85
N SER A 176 -29.73 16.22 12.75
CA SER A 176 -30.99 16.51 12.01
C SER A 176 -31.11 17.97 11.59
N LEU A 177 -30.01 18.58 11.13
CA LEU A 177 -29.90 19.96 10.69
C LEU A 177 -30.10 20.11 9.18
N ARG A 178 -30.75 21.21 8.79
CA ARG A 178 -30.88 21.67 7.40
C ARG A 178 -30.33 23.09 7.29
N VAL A 179 -30.10 23.53 6.08
CA VAL A 179 -29.76 24.94 5.81
C VAL A 179 -30.87 25.86 6.34
N GLY A 180 -30.50 26.87 7.11
CA GLY A 180 -31.42 27.77 7.81
C GLY A 180 -31.74 27.36 9.26
N ASP A 181 -31.46 26.12 9.65
CA ASP A 181 -31.66 25.69 11.04
C ASP A 181 -30.60 26.29 11.98
N LYS A 182 -30.85 26.23 13.26
CA LYS A 182 -29.97 26.74 14.30
C LYS A 182 -29.18 25.61 14.95
N VAL A 183 -27.86 25.78 15.05
CA VAL A 183 -26.93 24.89 15.76
C VAL A 183 -26.28 25.68 16.90
N THR A 184 -26.23 25.11 18.08
CA THR A 184 -25.56 25.72 19.25
C THR A 184 -24.16 25.11 19.35
N ILE A 185 -23.13 25.95 19.29
CA ILE A 185 -21.74 25.56 19.48
C ILE A 185 -21.32 25.88 20.91
N ILE A 186 -20.70 24.91 21.58
CA ILE A 186 -20.33 24.97 22.99
C ILE A 186 -18.82 24.72 23.08
N ALA A 187 -18.05 25.76 23.40
CA ALA A 187 -16.63 25.64 23.70
C ALA A 187 -16.42 25.32 25.19
N PRO A 188 -15.72 24.23 25.53
CA PRO A 188 -15.46 23.86 26.93
C PRO A 188 -14.60 24.89 27.66
N HIS A 189 -13.70 25.53 26.94
CA HIS A 189 -12.83 26.58 27.46
C HIS A 189 -13.38 27.96 27.04
N GLY A 190 -14.22 28.54 27.88
CA GLY A 190 -14.80 29.88 27.67
C GLY A 190 -14.10 30.96 28.51
N ALA A 191 -14.89 31.83 29.15
CA ALA A 191 -14.35 32.91 29.97
C ALA A 191 -13.83 32.37 31.31
N GLU A 192 -12.65 32.79 31.69
CA GLU A 192 -12.10 32.57 33.04
C GLU A 192 -12.87 33.49 34.01
N THR A 193 -13.49 32.90 35.02
CA THR A 193 -14.16 33.62 36.07
C THR A 193 -13.53 33.32 37.42
N PRO A 194 -13.71 34.14 38.46
CA PRO A 194 -13.22 33.85 39.81
C PRO A 194 -13.71 32.52 40.38
N PHE A 195 -14.74 31.92 39.79
CA PHE A 195 -15.33 30.65 40.19
C PHE A 195 -14.93 29.46 39.26
N GLY A 196 -14.05 29.70 38.32
CA GLY A 196 -13.59 28.71 37.35
C GLY A 196 -13.87 29.05 35.88
N VAL A 197 -13.58 28.16 34.98
CA VAL A 197 -13.83 28.33 33.55
C VAL A 197 -15.28 28.01 33.22
N THR A 198 -15.98 28.94 32.61
CA THR A 198 -17.37 28.73 32.16
C THR A 198 -17.38 28.41 30.67
N PRO A 199 -18.15 27.39 30.23
CA PRO A 199 -18.28 27.11 28.78
C PRO A 199 -18.88 28.31 28.05
N ARG A 200 -18.41 28.59 26.86
CA ARG A 200 -19.01 29.59 25.98
C ARG A 200 -20.03 28.91 25.06
N LEU A 201 -21.22 29.45 25.00
CA LEU A 201 -22.30 28.97 24.14
C LEU A 201 -22.72 30.09 23.20
N LYS A 202 -22.83 29.77 21.92
CA LYS A 202 -23.45 30.65 20.92
C LYS A 202 -24.22 29.83 19.90
N THR A 203 -25.33 30.33 19.43
CA THR A 203 -26.18 29.68 18.44
C THR A 203 -25.99 30.36 17.10
N TYR A 204 -25.69 29.56 16.11
CA TYR A 204 -25.41 29.96 14.72
C TYR A 204 -26.45 29.40 13.77
N THR A 205 -26.62 30.05 12.60
CA THR A 205 -27.47 29.55 11.54
C THR A 205 -26.64 28.69 10.57
N VAL A 206 -27.15 27.54 10.19
CA VAL A 206 -26.48 26.70 9.16
C VAL A 206 -26.64 27.39 7.80
N ALA A 207 -25.56 27.94 7.24
CA ALA A 207 -25.52 28.61 5.94
C ALA A 207 -25.28 27.63 4.79
N ALA A 208 -24.48 26.61 5.02
CA ALA A 208 -24.15 25.59 4.03
C ALA A 208 -23.91 24.22 4.68
N ILE A 209 -24.15 23.17 3.89
CA ILE A 209 -23.77 21.80 4.21
C ILE A 209 -22.81 21.32 3.13
N PHE A 210 -21.64 20.85 3.51
CA PHE A 210 -20.61 20.35 2.61
C PHE A 210 -20.40 18.84 2.81
N GLN A 211 -20.02 18.16 1.75
CA GLN A 211 -19.74 16.72 1.75
C GLN A 211 -18.44 16.42 0.96
N ILE A 212 -17.41 16.07 1.68
CA ILE A 212 -16.09 15.80 1.14
C ILE A 212 -15.92 14.31 0.77
N GLY A 213 -16.78 13.46 1.33
CA GLY A 213 -16.74 12.01 1.13
C GLY A 213 -15.82 11.27 2.09
N MET A 214 -15.24 11.95 3.08
CA MET A 214 -14.57 11.32 4.22
C MET A 214 -15.42 11.41 5.49
N SER A 215 -15.84 10.25 5.98
CA SER A 215 -16.76 10.15 7.11
C SER A 215 -16.30 10.93 8.35
N THR A 216 -14.99 10.89 8.66
CA THR A 216 -14.42 11.59 9.81
C THR A 216 -14.58 13.10 9.70
N PHE A 217 -14.30 13.67 8.53
CA PHE A 217 -14.42 15.10 8.30
C PHE A 217 -15.88 15.53 8.21
N ASP A 218 -16.67 14.83 7.40
CA ASP A 218 -18.09 15.12 7.24
C ASP A 218 -18.87 15.01 8.57
N ASN A 219 -18.34 14.26 9.56
CA ASN A 219 -18.97 14.08 10.88
C ASN A 219 -18.43 15.01 11.97
N THR A 220 -17.33 15.74 11.72
CA THR A 220 -16.64 16.47 12.80
C THR A 220 -16.47 17.95 12.49
N PHE A 221 -16.32 18.37 11.24
CA PHE A 221 -15.94 19.75 10.92
C PHE A 221 -17.09 20.71 10.82
N ILE A 222 -16.86 21.90 11.40
CA ILE A 222 -17.70 23.09 11.24
C ILE A 222 -16.79 24.26 10.86
N PHE A 223 -17.10 24.93 9.76
CA PHE A 223 -16.44 26.17 9.39
C PHE A 223 -17.27 27.38 9.80
N MET A 224 -16.61 28.40 10.34
CA MET A 224 -17.21 29.70 10.66
C MET A 224 -16.32 30.85 10.19
N PRO A 225 -16.81 32.08 10.06
CA PRO A 225 -16.00 33.24 9.76
C PRO A 225 -14.84 33.40 10.74
N LEU A 226 -13.64 33.79 10.23
CA LEU A 226 -12.42 33.90 11.06
C LEU A 226 -12.65 34.87 12.24
N ALA A 227 -13.22 36.04 11.98
CA ALA A 227 -13.48 37.06 13.02
C ALA A 227 -14.42 36.52 14.12
N GLU A 228 -15.43 35.73 13.71
CA GLU A 228 -16.34 35.10 14.65
C GLU A 228 -15.65 34.04 15.51
N ALA A 229 -14.83 33.19 14.89
CA ALA A 229 -14.03 32.20 15.60
C ALA A 229 -13.04 32.82 16.59
N GLN A 230 -12.39 33.92 16.19
CA GLN A 230 -11.49 34.69 17.06
C GLN A 230 -12.23 35.19 18.31
N THR A 231 -13.43 35.75 18.14
CA THR A 231 -14.25 36.18 19.25
C THR A 231 -14.76 34.99 20.10
N PHE A 232 -15.18 33.92 19.43
CA PHE A 232 -15.75 32.74 20.10
C PHE A 232 -14.72 31.98 20.95
N PHE A 233 -13.47 31.92 20.52
CA PHE A 233 -12.38 31.20 21.22
C PHE A 233 -11.46 32.14 22.05
N ASN A 234 -11.80 33.39 22.27
CA ASN A 234 -10.98 34.41 22.97
C ASN A 234 -9.58 34.60 22.32
N LEU A 235 -9.52 34.59 21.00
CA LEU A 235 -8.30 34.80 20.19
C LEU A 235 -8.43 36.06 19.32
N GLU A 236 -9.00 37.13 19.86
CA GLU A 236 -9.24 38.39 19.13
C GLU A 236 -7.94 38.92 18.52
N GLY A 237 -7.96 39.14 17.19
CA GLY A 237 -6.78 39.58 16.41
C GLY A 237 -5.66 38.53 16.30
N GLN A 238 -5.94 37.28 16.60
CA GLN A 238 -4.93 36.20 16.57
C GLN A 238 -5.43 35.02 15.73
N ALA A 239 -4.48 34.27 15.15
CA ALA A 239 -4.71 32.90 14.68
C ALA A 239 -3.91 31.94 15.56
N ASN A 240 -4.33 30.70 15.65
CA ASN A 240 -3.56 29.70 16.40
C ASN A 240 -2.83 28.72 15.45
N VAL A 241 -3.20 28.69 14.19
CA VAL A 241 -2.59 27.82 13.17
C VAL A 241 -2.48 28.56 11.84
N ILE A 242 -1.38 28.35 11.12
CA ILE A 242 -1.30 28.62 9.66
C ILE A 242 -1.21 27.25 8.98
N GLU A 243 -2.19 26.95 8.17
CA GLU A 243 -2.26 25.73 7.39
C GLU A 243 -1.62 25.95 6.02
N VAL A 244 -0.66 25.08 5.67
CA VAL A 244 0.15 25.25 4.46
C VAL A 244 -0.05 24.05 3.53
N TYR A 245 -0.40 24.34 2.30
CA TYR A 245 -0.51 23.38 1.20
C TYR A 245 0.70 23.50 0.29
N VAL A 246 1.31 22.39 -0.08
CA VAL A 246 2.49 22.34 -0.95
C VAL A 246 2.16 21.55 -2.22
N ALA A 247 2.88 21.82 -3.29
CA ALA A 247 2.68 21.16 -4.57
C ALA A 247 3.07 19.68 -4.54
N ASP A 248 4.08 19.32 -3.74
CA ASP A 248 4.53 17.93 -3.55
C ASP A 248 4.54 17.60 -2.05
N PRO A 249 3.49 16.92 -1.56
CA PRO A 249 3.39 16.51 -0.16
C PRO A 249 4.41 15.44 0.25
N ASP A 250 4.96 14.69 -0.70
CA ASP A 250 5.91 13.62 -0.41
C ASP A 250 7.29 14.17 -0.02
N ASP A 251 7.67 15.34 -0.56
CA ASP A 251 8.93 16.02 -0.22
C ASP A 251 8.78 17.11 0.86
N ILE A 252 7.95 16.83 1.87
CA ILE A 252 7.62 17.80 2.94
C ILE A 252 8.85 18.24 3.73
N ASP A 253 9.88 17.39 3.86
CA ASP A 253 11.09 17.71 4.60
C ASP A 253 11.96 18.77 3.87
N ALA A 254 12.00 18.75 2.55
CA ALA A 254 12.64 19.81 1.77
C ALA A 254 11.84 21.11 1.82
N MET A 255 10.49 20.98 1.80
CA MET A 255 9.61 22.14 1.93
C MET A 255 9.71 22.81 3.30
N ARG A 256 9.80 22.03 4.39
CA ARG A 256 10.04 22.54 5.76
C ARG A 256 11.28 23.43 5.80
N ARG A 257 12.40 22.97 5.26
CA ARG A 257 13.67 23.75 5.21
C ARG A 257 13.56 25.06 4.42
N LYS A 258 12.65 25.13 3.44
CA LYS A 258 12.40 26.37 2.67
C LYS A 258 11.43 27.31 3.40
N ILE A 259 10.46 26.76 4.13
CA ILE A 259 9.42 27.51 4.84
C ILE A 259 9.97 28.11 6.14
N GLU A 260 10.81 27.37 6.87
CA GLU A 260 11.38 27.81 8.16
C GLU A 260 11.98 29.22 8.14
N PRO A 261 12.81 29.62 7.16
CA PRO A 261 13.34 30.99 7.10
C PRO A 261 12.27 32.08 6.85
N ALA A 262 11.16 31.73 6.19
CA ALA A 262 10.08 32.66 5.90
C ALA A 262 9.22 32.98 7.13
N GLN A 263 9.21 32.12 8.14
CA GLN A 263 8.45 32.31 9.38
C GLN A 263 8.97 33.50 10.20
N ARG A 264 10.29 33.75 10.18
CA ARG A 264 10.98 34.84 10.93
C ARG A 264 10.75 34.85 12.43
N ARG A 265 10.18 33.76 12.98
CA ARG A 265 9.93 33.53 14.40
C ARG A 265 9.95 32.02 14.70
N PRO A 266 10.22 31.60 15.93
CA PRO A 266 10.11 30.19 16.30
C PRO A 266 8.66 29.72 16.18
N MET A 267 8.44 28.64 15.41
CA MET A 267 7.13 28.01 15.26
C MET A 267 7.28 26.51 15.42
N ILE A 268 6.21 25.84 15.83
CA ILE A 268 6.10 24.40 15.79
C ILE A 268 5.56 24.02 14.43
N ASP A 269 6.38 23.28 13.68
CA ASP A 269 6.03 22.81 12.35
C ASP A 269 5.60 21.34 12.44
N THR A 270 4.30 21.10 12.42
CA THR A 270 3.73 19.76 12.42
C THR A 270 3.32 19.39 11.00
N ASP A 271 3.84 18.32 10.46
CA ASP A 271 3.46 17.85 9.13
C ASP A 271 2.32 16.81 9.19
N TRP A 272 1.69 16.56 8.05
CA TRP A 272 0.59 15.61 7.89
C TRP A 272 0.94 14.18 8.34
N ARG A 273 2.24 13.78 8.26
CA ARG A 273 2.72 12.46 8.72
C ARG A 273 2.74 12.39 10.23
N GLN A 274 3.14 13.46 10.90
CA GLN A 274 3.19 13.56 12.37
C GLN A 274 1.79 13.58 12.97
N LEU A 275 0.86 14.32 12.35
CA LEU A 275 -0.55 14.34 12.76
C LEU A 275 -1.21 12.95 12.68
N ASN A 276 -0.82 12.16 11.69
CA ASN A 276 -1.39 10.84 11.42
C ASN A 276 -0.41 9.70 11.77
N ARG A 277 0.54 9.95 12.68
CA ARG A 277 1.62 9.00 13.01
C ARG A 277 1.11 7.61 13.36
N SER A 278 0.09 7.52 14.20
CA SER A 278 -0.51 6.24 14.58
C SER A 278 -1.04 5.45 13.38
N PHE A 279 -1.58 6.15 12.39
CA PHE A 279 -2.06 5.53 11.15
C PHE A 279 -0.89 4.99 10.32
N PHE A 280 0.19 5.75 10.16
CA PHE A 280 1.39 5.29 9.45
C PHE A 280 2.11 4.15 10.17
N ASP A 281 2.16 4.17 11.49
CA ASP A 281 2.71 3.08 12.29
C ASP A 281 1.92 1.79 12.06
N VAL A 282 0.58 1.85 12.01
CA VAL A 282 -0.27 0.70 11.68
C VAL A 282 -0.01 0.19 10.27
N LEU A 283 0.08 1.08 9.27
CA LEU A 283 0.38 0.70 7.88
C LEU A 283 1.77 0.07 7.74
N ALA A 284 2.76 0.56 8.49
CA ALA A 284 4.10 -0.02 8.50
C ALA A 284 4.09 -1.43 9.10
N VAL A 285 3.40 -1.64 10.22
CA VAL A 285 3.24 -2.97 10.83
C VAL A 285 2.51 -3.89 9.88
N GLU A 286 1.43 -3.45 9.24
CA GLU A 286 0.67 -4.23 8.28
C GLU A 286 1.53 -4.66 7.09
N SER A 287 2.32 -3.76 6.51
CA SER A 287 3.25 -4.07 5.42
C SER A 287 4.26 -5.15 5.81
N ASN A 288 4.82 -5.08 7.02
CA ASN A 288 5.75 -6.09 7.52
C ASN A 288 5.08 -7.45 7.74
N VAL A 289 3.87 -7.46 8.29
CA VAL A 289 3.09 -8.69 8.50
C VAL A 289 2.72 -9.32 7.16
N MET A 290 2.27 -8.52 6.20
CA MET A 290 1.96 -9.00 4.84
C MET A 290 3.20 -9.57 4.17
N PHE A 291 4.35 -8.91 4.25
CA PHE A 291 5.61 -9.44 3.72
C PHE A 291 5.96 -10.78 4.35
N ALA A 292 5.80 -10.94 5.66
CA ALA A 292 6.05 -12.20 6.35
C ALA A 292 5.10 -13.32 5.89
N ILE A 293 3.80 -13.05 5.78
CA ILE A 293 2.79 -14.00 5.29
C ILE A 293 3.10 -14.42 3.84
N LEU A 294 3.41 -13.45 3.00
CA LEU A 294 3.71 -13.70 1.59
C LEU A 294 5.01 -14.47 1.42
N THR A 295 6.02 -14.21 2.25
CA THR A 295 7.26 -15.00 2.30
C THR A 295 6.97 -16.44 2.71
N LEU A 296 6.06 -16.66 3.68
CA LEU A 296 5.65 -18.00 4.08
C LEU A 296 4.93 -18.76 2.93
N ILE A 297 4.06 -18.10 2.19
CA ILE A 297 3.38 -18.68 1.02
C ILE A 297 4.43 -19.09 -0.03
N MET A 298 5.43 -18.23 -0.28
CA MET A 298 6.51 -18.56 -1.20
C MET A 298 7.39 -19.71 -0.71
N LEU A 299 7.62 -19.83 0.60
CA LEU A 299 8.32 -20.96 1.18
C LEU A 299 7.55 -22.26 0.96
N VAL A 300 6.23 -22.26 1.13
CA VAL A 300 5.38 -23.43 0.84
C VAL A 300 5.47 -23.79 -0.66
N ALA A 301 5.45 -22.82 -1.55
CA ALA A 301 5.65 -23.06 -2.99
C ALA A 301 7.02 -23.69 -3.27
N ALA A 302 8.09 -23.20 -2.61
CA ALA A 302 9.44 -23.79 -2.72
C ALA A 302 9.50 -25.23 -2.20
N LEU A 303 8.82 -25.57 -1.10
CA LEU A 303 8.72 -26.94 -0.60
C LEU A 303 7.96 -27.85 -1.57
N ASN A 304 6.95 -27.34 -2.28
CA ASN A 304 6.26 -28.07 -3.33
C ASN A 304 7.19 -28.38 -4.51
N ILE A 305 8.10 -27.46 -4.87
CA ILE A 305 9.13 -27.71 -5.90
C ILE A 305 10.06 -28.83 -5.45
N ILE A 306 10.56 -28.77 -4.22
CA ILE A 306 11.45 -29.80 -3.64
C ILE A 306 10.78 -31.16 -3.72
N SER A 307 9.54 -31.29 -3.24
CA SER A 307 8.79 -32.54 -3.22
C SER A 307 8.53 -33.07 -4.64
N GLY A 308 8.12 -32.19 -5.56
CA GLY A 308 7.88 -32.56 -6.95
C GLY A 308 9.15 -33.02 -7.68
N LEU A 309 10.28 -32.35 -7.46
CA LEU A 309 11.56 -32.75 -8.04
C LEU A 309 12.11 -34.03 -7.43
N ILE A 310 11.97 -34.27 -6.11
CA ILE A 310 12.38 -35.52 -5.48
C ILE A 310 11.61 -36.68 -6.11
N MET A 311 10.30 -36.54 -6.29
CA MET A 311 9.50 -37.58 -6.91
C MET A 311 9.86 -37.78 -8.38
N LEU A 312 10.11 -36.70 -9.13
CA LEU A 312 10.61 -36.78 -10.50
C LEU A 312 11.95 -37.56 -10.58
N VAL A 313 12.86 -37.31 -9.62
CA VAL A 313 14.14 -38.01 -9.52
C VAL A 313 13.94 -39.50 -9.25
N GLN A 314 13.07 -39.88 -8.34
CA GLN A 314 12.74 -41.28 -8.01
C GLN A 314 12.16 -42.00 -9.23
N ASP A 315 11.26 -41.39 -9.93
CA ASP A 315 10.63 -41.96 -11.10
C ASP A 315 11.61 -42.12 -12.30
N LYS A 316 12.54 -41.21 -12.44
CA LYS A 316 13.59 -41.27 -13.49
C LYS A 316 14.85 -42.00 -13.05
N ALA A 317 14.84 -42.66 -11.88
CA ALA A 317 16.01 -43.34 -11.32
C ALA A 317 16.65 -44.33 -12.33
N ARG A 318 15.81 -45.14 -13.01
CA ARG A 318 16.29 -46.10 -14.05
C ARG A 318 16.92 -45.39 -15.24
N ALA A 319 16.32 -44.30 -15.72
CA ALA A 319 16.87 -43.51 -16.80
C ALA A 319 18.19 -42.83 -16.40
N ILE A 320 18.30 -42.35 -15.15
CA ILE A 320 19.55 -41.80 -14.59
C ILE A 320 20.63 -42.89 -14.55
N ALA A 321 20.30 -44.09 -14.10
CA ALA A 321 21.21 -45.21 -14.04
C ALA A 321 21.77 -45.57 -15.45
N VAL A 322 20.91 -45.65 -16.45
CA VAL A 322 21.31 -45.88 -17.86
C VAL A 322 22.22 -44.74 -18.35
N LEU A 323 21.89 -43.50 -18.12
CA LEU A 323 22.75 -42.37 -18.50
C LEU A 323 24.13 -42.44 -17.83
N ARG A 324 24.20 -42.86 -16.58
CA ARG A 324 25.46 -43.02 -15.85
C ARG A 324 26.29 -44.20 -16.34
N THR A 325 25.68 -45.32 -16.70
CA THR A 325 26.38 -46.46 -17.30
C THR A 325 26.91 -46.12 -18.70
N MET A 326 26.23 -45.22 -19.43
CA MET A 326 26.69 -44.67 -20.70
C MET A 326 27.80 -43.61 -20.56
N GLY A 327 28.23 -43.27 -19.33
CA GLY A 327 29.37 -42.37 -19.09
C GLY A 327 28.97 -40.94 -18.62
N ALA A 328 27.72 -40.66 -18.36
CA ALA A 328 27.31 -39.36 -17.80
C ALA A 328 27.90 -39.17 -16.39
N THR A 329 28.55 -38.04 -16.16
CA THR A 329 29.12 -37.69 -14.84
C THR A 329 28.04 -37.32 -13.82
N ARG A 330 28.34 -37.43 -12.50
CA ARG A 330 27.45 -36.96 -11.42
C ARG A 330 27.08 -35.50 -11.62
N GLY A 331 28.03 -34.66 -12.03
CA GLY A 331 27.79 -33.23 -12.29
C GLY A 331 26.83 -32.98 -13.46
N ALA A 332 26.87 -33.81 -14.52
CA ALA A 332 25.95 -33.70 -15.65
C ALA A 332 24.50 -34.03 -15.20
N VAL A 333 24.31 -35.09 -14.40
CA VAL A 333 23.01 -35.43 -13.83
C VAL A 333 22.48 -34.30 -12.94
N MET A 334 23.33 -33.78 -12.05
CA MET A 334 22.94 -32.65 -11.18
C MET A 334 22.47 -31.45 -12.02
N ARG A 335 23.23 -31.07 -13.08
CA ARG A 335 22.86 -29.94 -13.93
C ARG A 335 21.57 -30.17 -14.73
N ILE A 336 21.32 -31.39 -15.20
CA ILE A 336 20.05 -31.73 -15.88
C ILE A 336 18.85 -31.45 -14.98
N PHE A 337 18.88 -31.91 -13.73
CA PHE A 337 17.76 -31.67 -12.79
C PHE A 337 17.69 -30.23 -12.33
N LEU A 338 18.83 -29.56 -12.19
CA LEU A 338 18.85 -28.10 -11.88
C LEU A 338 18.23 -27.30 -13.03
N ILE A 339 18.57 -27.61 -14.30
CA ILE A 339 17.92 -26.99 -15.46
C ILE A 339 16.43 -27.28 -15.49
N THR A 340 16.02 -28.52 -15.21
CA THR A 340 14.61 -28.92 -15.19
C THR A 340 13.83 -28.10 -14.16
N GLY A 341 14.30 -28.02 -12.93
CA GLY A 341 13.64 -27.29 -11.86
C GLY A 341 13.69 -25.77 -12.07
N ALA A 342 14.83 -25.23 -12.50
CA ALA A 342 14.96 -23.82 -12.86
C ALA A 342 13.99 -23.42 -13.98
N THR A 343 13.80 -24.28 -14.99
CA THR A 343 12.83 -24.04 -16.08
C THR A 343 11.41 -23.97 -15.55
N ILE A 344 11.01 -24.90 -14.66
CA ILE A 344 9.68 -24.86 -14.00
C ILE A 344 9.53 -23.54 -13.23
N GLY A 345 10.56 -23.14 -12.48
CA GLY A 345 10.58 -21.90 -11.71
C GLY A 345 10.45 -20.65 -12.57
N VAL A 346 11.27 -20.54 -13.62
CA VAL A 346 11.27 -19.37 -14.52
C VAL A 346 9.94 -19.25 -15.26
N VAL A 347 9.47 -20.36 -15.85
CA VAL A 347 8.20 -20.35 -16.60
C VAL A 347 7.02 -20.12 -15.66
N GLY A 348 7.03 -20.75 -14.46
CA GLY A 348 6.00 -20.56 -13.45
C GLY A 348 5.95 -19.11 -12.95
N THR A 349 7.11 -18.51 -12.67
CA THR A 349 7.21 -17.10 -12.28
C THR A 349 6.74 -16.16 -13.41
N GLY A 350 7.12 -16.43 -14.65
CA GLY A 350 6.67 -15.64 -15.81
C GLY A 350 5.16 -15.70 -16.03
N VAL A 351 4.57 -16.89 -15.96
CA VAL A 351 3.11 -17.04 -16.08
C VAL A 351 2.40 -16.42 -14.88
N GLY A 352 2.94 -16.60 -13.65
CA GLY A 352 2.43 -15.98 -12.43
C GLY A 352 2.47 -14.45 -12.48
N LEU A 353 3.55 -13.88 -13.04
CA LEU A 353 3.69 -12.45 -13.27
C LEU A 353 2.58 -11.93 -14.22
N VAL A 354 2.41 -12.57 -15.37
CA VAL A 354 1.38 -12.17 -16.33
C VAL A 354 -0.01 -12.27 -15.71
N LEU A 355 -0.31 -13.40 -15.05
CA LEU A 355 -1.60 -13.61 -14.38
C LEU A 355 -1.83 -12.58 -13.28
N GLY A 356 -0.82 -12.33 -12.43
CA GLY A 356 -0.88 -11.36 -11.35
C GLY A 356 -1.15 -9.95 -11.85
N LEU A 357 -0.44 -9.50 -12.89
CA LEU A 357 -0.64 -8.19 -13.50
C LEU A 357 -2.04 -8.05 -14.13
N VAL A 358 -2.51 -9.07 -14.85
CA VAL A 358 -3.86 -9.06 -15.45
C VAL A 358 -4.92 -8.98 -14.36
N VAL A 359 -4.80 -9.75 -13.29
CA VAL A 359 -5.76 -9.72 -12.17
C VAL A 359 -5.67 -8.38 -11.44
N ALA A 360 -4.49 -7.87 -11.13
CA ALA A 360 -4.31 -6.60 -10.44
C ALA A 360 -4.91 -5.42 -11.24
N HIS A 361 -4.73 -5.42 -12.56
CA HIS A 361 -5.31 -4.37 -13.41
C HIS A 361 -6.84 -4.45 -13.52
N ASN A 362 -7.42 -5.63 -13.35
CA ASN A 362 -8.85 -5.87 -13.48
C ASN A 362 -9.55 -6.19 -12.14
N VAL A 363 -8.91 -5.89 -11.00
CA VAL A 363 -9.42 -6.29 -9.68
C VAL A 363 -10.83 -5.75 -9.41
N GLU A 364 -11.11 -4.51 -9.83
CA GLU A 364 -12.43 -3.90 -9.66
C GLU A 364 -13.51 -4.57 -10.53
N ALA A 365 -13.18 -4.95 -11.76
CA ALA A 365 -14.09 -5.70 -12.64
C ALA A 365 -14.37 -7.10 -12.07
N ILE A 366 -13.37 -7.75 -11.51
CA ILE A 366 -13.50 -9.05 -10.84
C ILE A 366 -14.39 -8.92 -9.61
N ARG A 367 -14.17 -7.89 -8.77
CA ARG A 367 -14.99 -7.60 -7.60
C ARG A 367 -16.48 -7.41 -7.97
N ARG A 368 -16.76 -6.60 -8.99
CA ARG A 368 -18.14 -6.36 -9.48
C ARG A 368 -18.78 -7.66 -9.97
N SER A 369 -18.04 -8.46 -10.73
CA SER A 369 -18.53 -9.75 -11.24
C SER A 369 -18.82 -10.70 -10.09
N LEU A 370 -17.98 -10.75 -9.08
CA LEU A 370 -18.18 -11.60 -7.90
C LEU A 370 -19.36 -11.13 -7.04
N ALA A 371 -19.50 -9.80 -6.85
CA ALA A 371 -20.65 -9.22 -6.16
C ALA A 371 -21.98 -9.54 -6.87
N TRP A 372 -21.99 -9.49 -8.21
CA TRP A 372 -23.15 -9.89 -9.00
C TRP A 372 -23.50 -11.38 -8.85
N LEU A 373 -22.49 -12.25 -8.81
CA LEU A 373 -22.67 -13.70 -8.63
C LEU A 373 -23.16 -14.10 -7.23
N THR A 374 -22.66 -13.43 -6.19
CA THR A 374 -22.94 -13.77 -4.79
C THR A 374 -24.12 -13.00 -4.20
N GLY A 375 -24.56 -11.92 -4.86
CA GLY A 375 -25.57 -11.00 -4.35
C GLY A 375 -25.15 -10.24 -3.08
N ALA A 376 -23.87 -10.37 -2.66
CA ALA A 376 -23.33 -9.75 -1.47
C ALA A 376 -22.48 -8.52 -1.84
N ASN A 377 -22.68 -7.42 -1.13
CA ASN A 377 -21.80 -6.26 -1.23
C ASN A 377 -20.53 -6.54 -0.41
N LEU A 378 -19.50 -7.12 -1.07
CA LEU A 378 -18.27 -7.59 -0.44
C LEU A 378 -17.44 -6.47 0.21
N PHE A 379 -17.67 -5.19 -0.21
CA PHE A 379 -17.00 -4.01 0.32
C PHE A 379 -18.04 -2.88 0.46
N PRO A 380 -18.74 -2.78 1.59
CA PRO A 380 -19.60 -1.63 1.87
C PRO A 380 -18.74 -0.37 1.96
N SER A 381 -19.01 0.62 1.13
CA SER A 381 -18.30 1.91 1.10
C SER A 381 -18.36 2.66 2.45
N GLU A 382 -19.34 2.32 3.27
CA GLU A 382 -19.53 2.87 4.61
C GLU A 382 -18.41 2.51 5.59
N PHE A 383 -17.79 1.33 5.45
CA PHE A 383 -16.73 0.87 6.35
C PHE A 383 -15.31 1.12 5.82
N TYR A 384 -15.14 1.16 4.49
CA TYR A 384 -13.81 1.22 3.88
C TYR A 384 -13.45 2.60 3.33
N PHE A 385 -14.33 3.59 3.44
CA PHE A 385 -14.13 4.97 2.92
C PHE A 385 -13.82 5.06 1.41
N LEU A 386 -13.87 3.94 0.69
CA LEU A 386 -13.52 3.80 -0.70
C LEU A 386 -14.71 3.24 -1.49
N SER A 387 -15.11 3.95 -2.53
CA SER A 387 -16.20 3.52 -3.43
C SER A 387 -15.77 2.43 -4.41
N GLN A 388 -14.46 2.25 -4.62
CA GLN A 388 -13.85 1.28 -5.54
C GLN A 388 -12.67 0.60 -4.84
N LEU A 389 -12.33 -0.61 -5.26
CA LEU A 389 -11.14 -1.30 -4.77
C LEU A 389 -9.92 -0.79 -5.56
N PRO A 390 -9.07 0.05 -4.95
CA PRO A 390 -7.92 0.59 -5.66
C PRO A 390 -6.86 -0.49 -5.87
N SER A 391 -6.17 -0.44 -7.00
CA SER A 391 -5.03 -1.29 -7.27
C SER A 391 -3.96 -0.48 -7.99
N ARG A 392 -2.78 -0.39 -7.37
CA ARG A 392 -1.63 0.32 -7.92
C ARG A 392 -0.45 -0.62 -8.02
N VAL A 393 -0.05 -0.92 -9.24
CA VAL A 393 1.10 -1.78 -9.51
C VAL A 393 2.37 -0.94 -9.40
N GLU A 394 3.19 -1.20 -8.40
CA GLU A 394 4.52 -0.60 -8.27
C GLU A 394 5.58 -1.51 -8.88
N THR A 395 6.38 -0.96 -9.78
CA THR A 395 7.41 -1.72 -10.51
C THR A 395 8.46 -2.30 -9.55
N THR A 396 8.79 -1.59 -8.49
CA THR A 396 9.75 -2.03 -7.46
C THR A 396 9.29 -3.31 -6.78
N ASP A 397 8.02 -3.37 -6.39
CA ASP A 397 7.45 -4.55 -5.73
C ASP A 397 7.36 -5.74 -6.67
N VAL A 398 6.94 -5.52 -7.91
CA VAL A 398 6.89 -6.57 -8.93
C VAL A 398 8.28 -7.16 -9.17
N VAL A 399 9.31 -6.32 -9.29
CA VAL A 399 10.71 -6.77 -9.45
C VAL A 399 11.18 -7.55 -8.23
N ALA A 400 10.86 -7.07 -7.01
CA ALA A 400 11.23 -7.76 -5.78
C ALA A 400 10.57 -9.14 -5.67
N VAL A 401 9.28 -9.24 -5.98
CA VAL A 401 8.52 -10.51 -6.00
C VAL A 401 9.12 -11.49 -7.02
N VAL A 402 9.38 -11.03 -8.24
CA VAL A 402 9.96 -11.87 -9.29
C VAL A 402 11.36 -12.34 -8.91
N ALA A 403 12.21 -11.45 -8.38
CA ALA A 403 13.55 -11.80 -7.92
C ALA A 403 13.52 -12.82 -6.79
N LEU A 404 12.65 -12.63 -5.80
CA LEU A 404 12.46 -13.55 -4.68
C LEU A 404 11.96 -14.92 -5.18
N ALA A 405 10.96 -14.93 -6.07
CA ALA A 405 10.41 -16.16 -6.63
C ALA A 405 11.47 -16.97 -7.41
N LEU A 406 12.24 -16.30 -8.24
CA LEU A 406 13.34 -16.94 -9.00
C LEU A 406 14.42 -17.45 -8.06
N PHE A 407 14.84 -16.66 -7.07
CA PHE A 407 15.83 -17.07 -6.08
C PHE A 407 15.38 -18.31 -5.32
N LEU A 408 14.19 -18.31 -4.73
CA LEU A 408 13.65 -19.43 -3.98
C LEU A 408 13.43 -20.67 -4.85
N SER A 409 12.98 -20.48 -6.08
CA SER A 409 12.79 -21.56 -7.05
C SER A 409 14.12 -22.26 -7.38
N ILE A 410 15.17 -21.50 -7.67
CA ILE A 410 16.51 -22.04 -7.95
C ILE A 410 17.08 -22.71 -6.70
N ALA A 411 17.00 -22.07 -5.53
CA ALA A 411 17.47 -22.62 -4.27
C ALA A 411 16.78 -23.95 -3.92
N ALA A 412 15.46 -24.04 -4.12
CA ALA A 412 14.68 -25.25 -3.91
C ALA A 412 15.11 -26.42 -4.82
N THR A 413 15.65 -26.13 -6.00
CA THR A 413 16.09 -27.19 -6.92
C THR A 413 17.45 -27.81 -6.58
N ILE A 414 18.27 -27.14 -5.76
CA ILE A 414 19.64 -27.59 -5.45
C ILE A 414 19.64 -28.93 -4.74
N TYR A 415 18.82 -29.08 -3.68
CA TYR A 415 18.79 -30.30 -2.88
C TYR A 415 18.32 -31.54 -3.69
N PRO A 416 17.20 -31.50 -4.43
CA PRO A 416 16.79 -32.63 -5.24
C PRO A 416 17.79 -32.99 -6.34
N SER A 417 18.41 -31.98 -6.98
CA SER A 417 19.42 -32.20 -8.01
C SER A 417 20.67 -32.86 -7.47
N TRP A 418 21.11 -32.45 -6.29
CA TRP A 418 22.23 -33.10 -5.60
C TRP A 418 21.92 -34.55 -5.22
N ARG A 419 20.70 -34.84 -4.76
CA ARG A 419 20.25 -36.19 -4.45
C ARG A 419 20.22 -37.06 -5.72
N ALA A 420 19.74 -36.54 -6.85
CA ALA A 420 19.77 -37.22 -8.15
C ALA A 420 21.18 -37.64 -8.60
N ALA A 421 22.17 -36.78 -8.37
CA ALA A 421 23.55 -37.02 -8.71
C ALA A 421 24.20 -38.15 -7.89
N ARG A 422 23.66 -38.46 -6.69
CA ARG A 422 24.18 -39.48 -5.78
C ARG A 422 23.50 -40.84 -5.89
N LEU A 423 22.49 -40.98 -6.75
CA LEU A 423 21.83 -42.28 -7.00
C LEU A 423 22.85 -43.33 -7.46
N ASP A 424 22.82 -44.51 -6.82
CA ASP A 424 23.63 -45.63 -7.22
C ASP A 424 23.01 -46.33 -8.45
N PRO A 425 23.74 -46.44 -9.58
CA PRO A 425 23.26 -47.12 -10.78
C PRO A 425 22.93 -48.61 -10.55
N VAL A 426 23.65 -49.26 -9.64
CA VAL A 426 23.50 -50.69 -9.38
C VAL A 426 22.19 -50.95 -8.63
N GLU A 427 21.88 -50.15 -7.59
CA GLU A 427 20.64 -50.27 -6.86
C GLU A 427 19.43 -49.92 -7.75
N ALA A 428 19.54 -48.86 -8.57
CA ALA A 428 18.46 -48.39 -9.44
C ALA A 428 18.09 -49.38 -10.56
N LEU A 429 19.02 -50.27 -10.96
CA LEU A 429 18.80 -51.30 -11.98
C LEU A 429 18.37 -52.68 -11.36
N ARG A 430 18.61 -52.88 -10.07
CA ARG A 430 18.38 -54.14 -9.36
C ARG A 430 16.94 -54.30 -8.81
N TYR A 431 16.28 -53.20 -8.50
CA TYR A 431 14.88 -53.25 -8.06
C TYR A 431 13.93 -53.23 -9.25
N GLU A 432 13.29 -54.39 -9.49
CA GLU A 432 12.07 -54.51 -10.26
C GLU A 432 10.87 -54.07 -9.48
#